data_29c85d88e878a1b9e7173233c5970fe0
#
_entry.id   29c85d88e878a1b9e7173233c5970fe0
#
_cell.length_a   1.000
_cell.length_b   1.000
_cell.length_c   1.000
_cell.angle_alpha   90.00
_cell.angle_beta   90.00
_cell.angle_gamma   90.00
#
_symmetry.space_group_name_H-M   'P 1'
#
loop_
_entity.id
_entity.type
_entity.pdbx_description
1 polymer ?
#
loop_
_entity_poly.entity_id
_entity_poly.type
_entity_poly.pdbx_seq_one_letter_code
_entity_poly.pdbx_strand_id
1 'polypeptide(L)'
;MAAEWGPAEQWRAALPQHAVLSRLRERAPPPPAAAAAAARPPLIRNLLFGLDGDLFLWDGERSALHTIGLRRLGGPDPAGLGRYQTLICINPPLFEVYQTLLSPTQHHVALIGTKGLMVLELPKRWGKNSEFEGGKSTVNCSTIPIAERFFTSSTSLTLKHAAWYPCETLEPHIVLLTSDNTIRFYSLKVPQTPVKVIALSDTEEETLTIKKGRAYTASLGETAVAFDFGPLVPVPKNILGQRGSEEVLAYPLYILYENGETFLTYISLLQSTGNLGKLLGPLPMHPAAEDNYGYDACAVLCLPCVPNILVIATESGMLYHCVVLDGEEDDEQSEKSWDPRSDLIPSLYVFECVELELALKLASGDEEEPLESDFSCPIKLHRDPKCPSRYHCTHEAGVHSVGLTWINKLHKFLGSDEEDKDSLQELGAEQKCFVEHILCTKPLPCRQPAPIRGFWIVSDILGPTMICITNTYECITRPLLYVVLKWFEILGSSSALK
;
A
#
# COMPACT_ATOMS: atom_id res chain seq x y z
N MET A 1 30.34 15.80 -29.21
CA MET A 1 30.72 14.67 -28.35
C MET A 1 29.43 14.23 -27.67
N ALA A 2 28.85 13.11 -28.08
CA ALA A 2 27.72 12.52 -27.39
C ALA A 2 28.23 11.95 -26.05
N ALA A 3 27.65 12.36 -24.95
CA ALA A 3 27.98 11.80 -23.66
C ALA A 3 27.64 10.29 -23.71
N GLU A 4 28.63 9.44 -23.52
CA GLU A 4 28.39 8.00 -23.35
C GLU A 4 27.65 7.79 -22.02
N TRP A 5 26.36 7.58 -22.12
CA TRP A 5 25.50 7.25 -20.97
C TRP A 5 25.91 5.88 -20.41
N GLY A 6 26.03 5.78 -19.10
CA GLY A 6 26.27 4.50 -18.46
C GLY A 6 25.11 3.51 -18.68
N PRO A 7 25.33 2.19 -18.55
CA PRO A 7 24.30 1.16 -18.82
C PRO A 7 22.98 1.37 -18.08
N ALA A 8 23.02 1.92 -16.87
CA ALA A 8 21.85 2.22 -16.07
C ALA A 8 21.02 3.41 -16.61
N GLU A 9 21.62 4.31 -17.36
CA GLU A 9 20.94 5.48 -17.93
C GLU A 9 20.29 5.14 -19.28
N GLN A 10 20.86 4.22 -20.03
CA GLN A 10 20.37 3.83 -21.36
C GLN A 10 18.96 3.25 -21.31
N TRP A 11 18.66 2.33 -20.37
CA TRP A 11 17.33 1.75 -20.26
C TRP A 11 16.27 2.77 -19.83
N ARG A 12 16.64 3.75 -18.98
CA ARG A 12 15.73 4.82 -18.55
C ARG A 12 15.30 5.70 -19.71
N ALA A 13 16.20 6.01 -20.62
CA ALA A 13 15.91 6.79 -21.81
C ALA A 13 15.12 5.99 -22.86
N ALA A 14 15.34 4.68 -22.93
CA ALA A 14 14.72 3.79 -23.91
C ALA A 14 13.27 3.39 -23.51
N LEU A 15 12.99 3.19 -22.23
CA LEU A 15 11.68 2.72 -21.75
C LEU A 15 10.49 3.56 -22.23
N PRO A 16 10.51 4.91 -22.20
CA PRO A 16 9.40 5.73 -22.69
C PRO A 16 9.07 5.53 -24.19
N GLN A 17 10.02 5.03 -24.97
CA GLN A 17 9.90 4.80 -26.40
C GLN A 17 9.51 3.35 -26.75
N HIS A 18 9.27 2.51 -25.76
CA HIS A 18 8.97 1.10 -25.97
C HIS A 18 7.67 0.89 -26.73
N ALA A 19 7.67 -0.08 -27.67
CA ALA A 19 6.54 -0.36 -28.57
C ALA A 19 5.21 -0.64 -27.85
N VAL A 20 5.23 -1.26 -26.68
CA VAL A 20 4.02 -1.47 -25.85
C VAL A 20 3.35 -0.15 -25.52
N LEU A 21 4.13 0.83 -25.03
CA LEU A 21 3.58 2.13 -24.62
C LEU A 21 3.04 2.92 -25.81
N SER A 22 3.71 2.85 -26.97
CA SER A 22 3.22 3.47 -28.19
C SER A 22 1.88 2.89 -28.64
N ARG A 23 1.76 1.56 -28.63
CA ARG A 23 0.50 0.87 -28.99
C ARG A 23 -0.63 1.17 -28.02
N LEU A 24 -0.33 1.26 -26.73
CA LEU A 24 -1.33 1.62 -25.73
C LEU A 24 -1.80 3.06 -25.88
N ARG A 25 -0.87 3.99 -26.21
CA ARG A 25 -1.22 5.40 -26.50
C ARG A 25 -2.12 5.54 -27.72
N GLU A 26 -1.84 4.81 -28.79
CA GLU A 26 -2.66 4.83 -30.01
C GLU A 26 -4.09 4.36 -29.79
N ARG A 27 -4.30 3.45 -28.81
CA ARG A 27 -5.62 2.90 -28.46
C ARG A 27 -6.30 3.65 -27.33
N ALA A 28 -5.56 4.51 -26.61
CA ALA A 28 -6.13 5.22 -25.47
C ALA A 28 -7.31 6.09 -25.93
N PRO A 29 -8.46 6.00 -25.25
CA PRO A 29 -9.59 6.89 -25.56
C PRO A 29 -9.17 8.34 -25.26
N PRO A 30 -9.73 9.32 -25.98
CA PRO A 30 -9.48 10.71 -25.68
C PRO A 30 -9.86 11.01 -24.22
N PRO A 31 -9.14 11.91 -23.54
CA PRO A 31 -9.44 12.26 -22.17
C PRO A 31 -10.89 12.70 -22.03
N PRO A 32 -11.64 12.26 -21.00
CA PRO A 32 -13.02 12.66 -20.79
C PRO A 32 -13.11 14.18 -20.65
N ALA A 33 -14.19 14.76 -21.18
CA ALA A 33 -14.46 16.18 -20.98
C ALA A 33 -14.46 16.50 -19.47
N ALA A 34 -13.95 17.68 -19.10
CA ALA A 34 -13.77 18.09 -17.70
C ALA A 34 -15.03 17.91 -16.82
N ALA A 35 -16.24 18.13 -17.39
CA ALA A 35 -17.51 17.93 -16.70
C ALA A 35 -17.81 16.45 -16.39
N ALA A 36 -17.34 15.51 -17.22
CA ALA A 36 -17.52 14.08 -16.99
C ALA A 36 -16.48 13.50 -16.01
N ALA A 37 -15.30 14.14 -15.91
CA ALA A 37 -14.28 13.77 -14.95
C ALA A 37 -14.67 14.18 -13.51
N ALA A 38 -15.35 15.33 -13.34
CA ALA A 38 -15.82 15.83 -12.04
C ALA A 38 -16.97 14.98 -11.43
N ALA A 39 -17.65 14.16 -12.22
CA ALA A 39 -18.80 13.36 -11.76
C ALA A 39 -18.41 12.00 -11.12
N ARG A 40 -17.15 11.60 -11.14
CA ARG A 40 -16.68 10.33 -10.54
C ARG A 40 -15.66 10.62 -9.45
N PRO A 41 -15.78 9.94 -8.29
CA PRO A 41 -14.73 10.05 -7.28
C PRO A 41 -13.38 9.64 -7.89
N PRO A 42 -12.30 10.37 -7.59
CA PRO A 42 -10.98 10.04 -8.11
C PRO A 42 -10.55 8.67 -7.59
N LEU A 43 -10.36 7.73 -8.49
CA LEU A 43 -9.85 6.40 -8.18
C LEU A 43 -8.36 6.35 -8.49
N ILE A 44 -7.55 6.14 -7.47
CA ILE A 44 -6.11 5.95 -7.66
C ILE A 44 -5.86 4.59 -8.30
N ARG A 45 -5.18 4.60 -9.45
CA ARG A 45 -4.83 3.40 -10.19
C ARG A 45 -3.37 3.04 -9.99
N ASN A 46 -3.09 1.75 -9.88
CA ASN A 46 -1.73 1.24 -9.99
C ASN A 46 -1.73 -0.08 -10.75
N LEU A 47 -1.52 0.00 -12.05
CA LEU A 47 -1.56 -1.12 -13.00
C LEU A 47 -0.16 -1.54 -13.45
N LEU A 48 0.85 -1.23 -12.65
CA LEU A 48 2.26 -1.46 -12.93
C LEU A 48 2.93 -2.18 -11.76
N PHE A 49 3.76 -3.16 -12.05
CA PHE A 49 4.66 -3.77 -11.07
C PHE A 49 5.90 -4.33 -11.77
N GLY A 50 6.94 -4.63 -11.01
CA GLY A 50 8.17 -5.23 -11.49
C GLY A 50 8.47 -6.57 -10.82
N LEU A 51 9.15 -7.44 -11.56
CA LEU A 51 9.64 -8.72 -11.07
C LEU A 51 10.88 -9.14 -11.89
N ASP A 52 11.99 -9.46 -11.22
CA ASP A 52 13.23 -9.99 -11.83
C ASP A 52 13.82 -9.15 -12.97
N GLY A 53 13.64 -7.83 -12.92
CA GLY A 53 14.11 -6.91 -13.96
C GLY A 53 13.18 -6.79 -15.16
N ASP A 54 11.99 -7.38 -15.09
CA ASP A 54 10.90 -7.16 -16.03
C ASP A 54 9.85 -6.23 -15.40
N LEU A 55 9.29 -5.37 -16.23
CA LEU A 55 8.18 -4.50 -15.89
C LEU A 55 6.89 -5.07 -16.47
N PHE A 56 5.82 -5.08 -15.67
CA PHE A 56 4.50 -5.61 -16.05
C PHE A 56 3.47 -4.49 -16.06
N LEU A 57 2.76 -4.35 -17.16
CA LEU A 57 1.72 -3.35 -17.34
C LEU A 57 0.39 -4.02 -17.73
N TRP A 58 -0.66 -3.74 -16.96
CA TRP A 58 -2.01 -4.23 -17.24
C TRP A 58 -2.66 -3.48 -18.40
N ASP A 59 -3.17 -4.25 -19.35
CA ASP A 59 -3.99 -3.80 -20.49
C ASP A 59 -5.43 -4.30 -20.28
N GLY A 60 -6.31 -3.41 -19.84
CA GLY A 60 -7.70 -3.77 -19.52
C GLY A 60 -8.53 -4.14 -20.75
N GLU A 61 -8.23 -3.60 -21.93
CA GLU A 61 -8.95 -3.93 -23.16
C GLU A 61 -8.69 -5.37 -23.61
N ARG A 62 -7.46 -5.82 -23.44
CA ARG A 62 -7.05 -7.18 -23.81
C ARG A 62 -7.14 -8.17 -22.65
N SER A 63 -7.43 -7.70 -21.44
CA SER A 63 -7.34 -8.48 -20.21
C SER A 63 -6.02 -9.25 -20.12
N ALA A 64 -4.93 -8.52 -20.27
CA ALA A 64 -3.58 -9.07 -20.36
C ALA A 64 -2.53 -8.21 -19.62
N LEU A 65 -1.45 -8.85 -19.22
CA LEU A 65 -0.22 -8.19 -18.76
C LEU A 65 0.80 -8.16 -19.88
N HIS A 66 1.32 -6.99 -20.21
CA HIS A 66 2.48 -6.85 -21.08
C HIS A 66 3.75 -6.83 -20.27
N THR A 67 4.76 -7.60 -20.66
CA THR A 67 6.05 -7.65 -19.96
C THR A 67 7.13 -6.96 -20.76
N ILE A 68 7.90 -6.10 -20.12
CA ILE A 68 9.01 -5.36 -20.73
C ILE A 68 10.29 -5.70 -19.97
N GLY A 69 11.28 -6.30 -20.66
CA GLY A 69 12.57 -6.64 -20.06
C GLY A 69 13.48 -5.40 -19.95
N LEU A 70 13.58 -4.80 -18.77
CA LEU A 70 14.37 -3.56 -18.57
C LEU A 70 15.86 -3.76 -18.84
N ARG A 71 16.40 -4.93 -18.50
CA ARG A 71 17.82 -5.26 -18.73
C ARG A 71 18.20 -5.25 -20.23
N ARG A 72 17.24 -5.50 -21.12
CA ARG A 72 17.46 -5.55 -22.57
C ARG A 72 17.42 -4.17 -23.19
N LEU A 73 16.75 -3.23 -22.55
CA LEU A 73 16.66 -1.85 -23.05
C LEU A 73 17.99 -1.09 -22.95
N GLY A 74 18.90 -1.52 -22.08
CA GLY A 74 20.25 -0.95 -21.96
C GLY A 74 21.30 -1.59 -22.87
N GLY A 75 20.91 -2.56 -23.71
CA GLY A 75 21.82 -3.26 -24.61
C GLY A 75 21.95 -2.58 -25.98
N PRO A 76 22.99 -2.96 -26.77
CA PRO A 76 23.22 -2.41 -28.10
C PRO A 76 22.21 -2.86 -29.16
N ASP A 77 21.31 -3.79 -28.81
CA ASP A 77 20.34 -4.36 -29.76
C ASP A 77 19.08 -3.47 -29.83
N PRO A 78 18.84 -2.77 -30.95
CA PRO A 78 17.64 -1.96 -31.14
C PRO A 78 16.34 -2.78 -31.16
N ALA A 79 16.41 -4.11 -31.35
CA ALA A 79 15.25 -4.99 -31.28
C ALA A 79 14.66 -5.06 -29.86
N GLY A 80 15.41 -4.67 -28.84
CA GLY A 80 14.92 -4.59 -27.45
C GLY A 80 13.69 -3.69 -27.25
N LEU A 81 13.59 -2.60 -28.01
CA LEU A 81 12.45 -1.65 -27.97
C LEU A 81 11.12 -2.25 -28.46
N GLY A 82 11.18 -3.28 -29.31
CA GLY A 82 9.98 -3.92 -29.86
C GLY A 82 9.61 -5.25 -29.20
N ARG A 83 10.49 -5.80 -28.37
CA ARG A 83 10.32 -7.16 -27.82
C ARG A 83 9.61 -7.15 -26.47
N TYR A 84 8.48 -7.81 -26.42
CA TYR A 84 7.70 -8.01 -25.17
C TYR A 84 6.86 -9.29 -25.27
N GLN A 85 6.42 -9.77 -24.13
CA GLN A 85 5.46 -10.87 -24.04
C GLN A 85 4.12 -10.35 -23.54
N THR A 86 3.04 -10.98 -23.99
CA THR A 86 1.67 -10.69 -23.56
C THR A 86 1.11 -11.89 -22.83
N LEU A 87 0.82 -11.73 -21.53
CA LEU A 87 0.22 -12.73 -20.68
C LEU A 87 -1.30 -12.50 -20.65
N ILE A 88 -2.07 -13.34 -21.35
CA ILE A 88 -3.51 -13.19 -21.53
C ILE A 88 -4.26 -14.01 -20.49
N CYS A 89 -5.25 -13.42 -19.85
CA CYS A 89 -6.18 -14.14 -18.98
C CYS A 89 -7.05 -15.09 -19.80
N ILE A 90 -7.04 -16.39 -19.48
CA ILE A 90 -7.94 -17.38 -20.10
C ILE A 90 -9.40 -16.99 -19.82
N ASN A 91 -9.67 -16.64 -18.58
CA ASN A 91 -10.97 -16.09 -18.18
C ASN A 91 -10.74 -14.63 -17.76
N PRO A 92 -11.19 -13.66 -18.57
CA PRO A 92 -10.99 -12.26 -18.27
C PRO A 92 -11.80 -11.82 -17.05
N PRO A 93 -11.34 -10.83 -16.26
CA PRO A 93 -12.13 -10.24 -15.19
C PRO A 93 -13.38 -9.55 -15.75
N LEU A 94 -14.52 -9.75 -15.07
CA LEU A 94 -15.81 -9.14 -15.42
C LEU A 94 -16.00 -7.76 -14.76
N PHE A 95 -14.94 -7.18 -14.26
CA PHE A 95 -14.90 -5.87 -13.59
C PHE A 95 -13.71 -5.06 -14.09
N GLU A 96 -13.76 -3.75 -13.91
CA GLU A 96 -12.63 -2.89 -14.23
C GLU A 96 -11.53 -3.09 -13.18
N VAL A 97 -10.32 -3.43 -13.64
CA VAL A 97 -9.13 -3.56 -12.78
C VAL A 97 -8.49 -2.19 -12.62
N TYR A 98 -8.31 -1.75 -11.39
CA TYR A 98 -7.63 -0.50 -11.06
C TYR A 98 -6.29 -0.69 -10.35
N GLN A 99 -6.02 -1.90 -9.84
CA GLN A 99 -4.77 -2.21 -9.15
C GLN A 99 -4.30 -3.63 -9.44
N THR A 100 -3.00 -3.80 -9.57
CA THR A 100 -2.33 -5.10 -9.64
C THR A 100 -1.37 -5.24 -8.46
N LEU A 101 -1.38 -6.40 -7.80
CA LEU A 101 -0.50 -6.70 -6.67
C LEU A 101 0.18 -8.06 -6.87
N LEU A 102 1.51 -8.05 -6.89
CA LEU A 102 2.31 -9.27 -6.90
C LEU A 102 2.26 -9.95 -5.53
N SER A 103 2.08 -11.27 -5.50
CA SER A 103 2.07 -12.04 -4.24
C SER A 103 3.48 -12.09 -3.59
N PRO A 104 3.57 -12.31 -2.27
CA PRO A 104 4.85 -12.51 -1.59
C PRO A 104 5.69 -13.64 -2.19
N THR A 105 5.04 -14.71 -2.67
CA THR A 105 5.69 -15.85 -3.34
C THR A 105 6.11 -15.56 -4.77
N GLN A 106 5.74 -14.40 -5.34
CA GLN A 106 6.07 -13.95 -6.70
C GLN A 106 5.52 -14.84 -7.84
N HIS A 107 4.55 -15.70 -7.54
CA HIS A 107 3.94 -16.60 -8.52
C HIS A 107 2.53 -16.19 -8.94
N HIS A 108 1.93 -15.24 -8.24
CA HIS A 108 0.54 -14.83 -8.44
C HIS A 108 0.44 -13.31 -8.48
N VAL A 109 -0.50 -12.81 -9.28
CA VAL A 109 -0.83 -11.40 -9.38
C VAL A 109 -2.31 -11.20 -9.09
N ALA A 110 -2.64 -10.43 -8.06
CA ALA A 110 -4.01 -10.03 -7.80
C ALA A 110 -4.43 -8.90 -8.75
N LEU A 111 -5.53 -9.08 -9.44
CA LEU A 111 -6.21 -8.10 -10.28
C LEU A 111 -7.41 -7.58 -9.50
N ILE A 112 -7.34 -6.33 -9.06
CA ILE A 112 -8.25 -5.76 -8.07
C ILE A 112 -9.14 -4.72 -8.73
N GLY A 113 -10.46 -4.87 -8.56
CA GLY A 113 -11.48 -3.90 -8.94
C GLY A 113 -12.39 -3.56 -7.77
N THR A 114 -13.23 -2.55 -7.92
CA THR A 114 -14.21 -2.19 -6.89
C THR A 114 -15.33 -3.23 -6.75
N LYS A 115 -15.56 -4.01 -7.80
CA LYS A 115 -16.65 -5.02 -7.88
C LYS A 115 -16.15 -6.45 -7.97
N GLY A 116 -14.89 -6.70 -7.69
CA GLY A 116 -14.33 -8.05 -7.71
C GLY A 116 -12.82 -8.09 -7.57
N LEU A 117 -12.33 -9.30 -7.42
CA LEU A 117 -10.92 -9.63 -7.38
C LEU A 117 -10.67 -10.95 -8.07
N MET A 118 -9.62 -11.00 -8.86
CA MET A 118 -9.16 -12.20 -9.56
C MET A 118 -7.66 -12.36 -9.38
N VAL A 119 -7.19 -13.58 -9.28
CA VAL A 119 -5.76 -13.87 -9.20
C VAL A 119 -5.30 -14.53 -10.49
N LEU A 120 -4.27 -13.97 -11.11
CA LEU A 120 -3.60 -14.52 -12.27
C LEU A 120 -2.38 -15.33 -11.80
N GLU A 121 -2.25 -16.57 -12.27
CA GLU A 121 -1.06 -17.39 -12.04
C GLU A 121 0.00 -17.07 -13.10
N LEU A 122 1.19 -16.63 -12.66
CA LEU A 122 2.31 -16.39 -13.57
C LEU A 122 2.83 -17.70 -14.13
N PRO A 123 3.01 -17.80 -15.46
CA PRO A 123 3.54 -18.99 -16.08
C PRO A 123 5.01 -19.22 -15.71
N LYS A 124 5.51 -20.40 -15.97
CA LYS A 124 6.91 -20.76 -15.70
C LYS A 124 7.84 -20.06 -16.69
N ARG A 125 9.01 -19.69 -16.21
CA ARG A 125 10.10 -19.14 -17.01
C ARG A 125 11.13 -20.21 -17.33
N TRP A 126 11.62 -20.24 -18.57
CA TRP A 126 12.75 -21.07 -18.96
C TRP A 126 13.46 -20.48 -20.19
N GLY A 127 14.53 -21.15 -20.60
CA GLY A 127 15.35 -20.74 -21.74
C GLY A 127 16.49 -19.80 -21.33
N LYS A 128 17.33 -19.48 -22.30
CA LYS A 128 18.57 -18.69 -22.12
C LYS A 128 18.32 -17.32 -21.50
N ASN A 129 17.17 -16.74 -21.78
CA ASN A 129 16.80 -15.38 -21.33
C ASN A 129 15.80 -15.39 -20.16
N SER A 130 15.50 -16.55 -19.58
CA SER A 130 14.51 -16.69 -18.50
C SER A 130 13.16 -16.02 -18.81
N GLU A 131 12.65 -16.24 -20.02
CA GLU A 131 11.38 -15.71 -20.50
C GLU A 131 10.22 -16.66 -20.18
N PHE A 132 8.99 -16.13 -20.11
CA PHE A 132 7.81 -16.96 -19.90
C PHE A 132 7.63 -17.93 -21.08
N GLU A 133 7.41 -19.20 -20.76
CA GLU A 133 7.24 -20.28 -21.73
C GLU A 133 8.27 -20.27 -22.89
N GLY A 134 9.55 -20.03 -22.55
CA GLY A 134 10.64 -20.07 -23.50
C GLY A 134 10.64 -18.93 -24.52
N GLY A 135 9.92 -17.83 -24.25
CA GLY A 135 9.92 -16.61 -25.09
C GLY A 135 8.78 -16.52 -26.11
N LYS A 136 7.69 -17.27 -25.94
CA LYS A 136 6.48 -17.09 -26.75
C LYS A 136 5.98 -15.65 -26.62
N SER A 137 5.58 -15.05 -27.74
CA SER A 137 5.06 -13.67 -27.76
C SER A 137 3.75 -13.51 -26.97
N THR A 138 2.93 -14.55 -26.96
CA THR A 138 1.65 -14.60 -26.26
C THR A 138 1.58 -15.87 -25.44
N VAL A 139 1.22 -15.73 -24.17
CA VAL A 139 1.08 -16.83 -23.21
C VAL A 139 -0.28 -16.74 -22.53
N ASN A 140 -1.02 -17.85 -22.51
CA ASN A 140 -2.27 -17.93 -21.82
C ASN A 140 -2.03 -18.25 -20.33
N CYS A 141 -2.66 -17.48 -19.45
CA CYS A 141 -2.50 -17.60 -18.01
C CYS A 141 -3.79 -18.04 -17.33
N SER A 142 -3.69 -18.99 -16.41
CA SER A 142 -4.79 -19.37 -15.53
C SER A 142 -5.19 -18.21 -14.62
N THR A 143 -6.48 -18.13 -14.34
CA THR A 143 -7.04 -17.13 -13.43
C THR A 143 -7.96 -17.78 -12.42
N ILE A 144 -7.92 -17.28 -11.20
CA ILE A 144 -8.72 -17.75 -10.06
C ILE A 144 -9.60 -16.60 -9.59
N PRO A 145 -10.92 -16.63 -9.84
CA PRO A 145 -11.83 -15.62 -9.30
C PRO A 145 -11.99 -15.81 -7.79
N ILE A 146 -11.82 -14.73 -7.03
CA ILE A 146 -11.94 -14.73 -5.58
C ILE A 146 -13.30 -14.16 -5.18
N ALA A 147 -14.05 -14.89 -4.37
CA ALA A 147 -15.36 -14.46 -3.85
C ALA A 147 -16.33 -13.98 -4.96
N GLU A 148 -16.27 -14.56 -6.14
CA GLU A 148 -17.06 -14.11 -7.30
C GLU A 148 -18.57 -14.08 -6.99
N ARG A 149 -19.09 -15.15 -6.39
CA ARG A 149 -20.51 -15.24 -6.02
C ARG A 149 -20.91 -14.18 -5.00
N PHE A 150 -20.00 -13.86 -4.08
CA PHE A 150 -20.25 -12.84 -3.06
C PHE A 150 -20.39 -11.45 -3.68
N PHE A 151 -19.51 -11.07 -4.62
CA PHE A 151 -19.58 -9.78 -5.30
C PHE A 151 -20.74 -9.69 -6.30
N THR A 152 -21.09 -10.79 -6.96
CA THR A 152 -22.20 -10.81 -7.93
C THR A 152 -23.58 -10.86 -7.27
N SER A 153 -23.67 -11.36 -6.03
CA SER A 153 -24.96 -11.45 -5.30
C SER A 153 -25.46 -10.13 -4.74
N SER A 154 -24.58 -9.12 -4.62
CA SER A 154 -24.92 -7.80 -4.06
C SER A 154 -24.41 -6.66 -4.93
N THR A 155 -25.33 -5.83 -5.43
CA THR A 155 -25.00 -4.65 -6.24
C THR A 155 -24.40 -3.51 -5.42
N SER A 156 -24.73 -3.43 -4.12
CA SER A 156 -24.23 -2.39 -3.20
C SER A 156 -22.85 -2.69 -2.62
N LEU A 157 -22.44 -3.97 -2.60
CA LEU A 157 -21.17 -4.37 -2.04
C LEU A 157 -20.00 -3.91 -2.92
N THR A 158 -18.99 -3.30 -2.29
CA THR A 158 -17.75 -2.88 -2.97
C THR A 158 -16.53 -3.34 -2.21
N LEU A 159 -15.47 -3.62 -2.94
CA LEU A 159 -14.15 -3.86 -2.39
C LEU A 159 -13.47 -2.51 -2.10
N LYS A 160 -13.13 -2.24 -0.85
CA LYS A 160 -12.48 -1.00 -0.43
C LYS A 160 -10.96 -1.11 -0.43
N HIS A 161 -10.42 -2.21 0.08
CA HIS A 161 -8.98 -2.43 0.16
C HIS A 161 -8.65 -3.93 0.06
N ALA A 162 -7.52 -4.26 -0.54
CA ALA A 162 -7.02 -5.63 -0.61
C ALA A 162 -5.50 -5.67 -0.44
N ALA A 163 -5.01 -6.72 0.20
CA ALA A 163 -3.59 -6.99 0.36
C ALA A 163 -3.33 -8.49 0.45
N TRP A 164 -2.12 -8.91 0.10
CA TRP A 164 -1.66 -10.27 0.37
C TRP A 164 -1.33 -10.44 1.86
N TYR A 165 -1.67 -11.61 2.40
CA TYR A 165 -1.17 -12.00 3.71
C TYR A 165 0.36 -12.19 3.62
N PRO A 166 1.16 -11.58 4.53
CA PRO A 166 2.60 -11.41 4.31
C PRO A 166 3.46 -12.66 4.53
N CYS A 167 2.88 -13.85 4.64
CA CYS A 167 3.61 -15.10 4.87
C CYS A 167 4.03 -15.75 3.55
N GLU A 168 5.34 -15.92 3.34
CA GLU A 168 5.91 -16.54 2.14
C GLU A 168 5.91 -18.08 2.19
N THR A 169 5.85 -18.68 3.38
CA THR A 169 5.95 -20.14 3.58
C THR A 169 4.61 -20.85 3.44
N LEU A 170 3.52 -20.12 3.51
CA LEU A 170 2.17 -20.64 3.30
C LEU A 170 1.74 -20.47 1.86
N GLU A 171 0.74 -21.27 1.48
CA GLU A 171 -0.06 -20.96 0.31
C GLU A 171 -0.55 -19.50 0.37
N PRO A 172 -0.48 -18.75 -0.75
CA PRO A 172 -0.89 -17.36 -0.74
C PRO A 172 -2.35 -17.18 -0.31
N HIS A 173 -2.57 -16.24 0.59
CA HIS A 173 -3.89 -15.80 1.03
C HIS A 173 -4.08 -14.34 0.67
N ILE A 174 -5.25 -14.02 0.15
CA ILE A 174 -5.64 -12.63 -0.15
C ILE A 174 -6.63 -12.14 0.89
N VAL A 175 -6.44 -10.91 1.34
CA VAL A 175 -7.24 -10.28 2.40
C VAL A 175 -8.02 -9.12 1.81
N LEU A 176 -9.32 -9.09 2.04
CA LEU A 176 -10.26 -8.14 1.47
C LEU A 176 -10.97 -7.35 2.57
N LEU A 177 -10.98 -6.02 2.47
CA LEU A 177 -11.88 -5.15 3.22
C LEU A 177 -13.01 -4.72 2.29
N THR A 178 -14.24 -5.00 2.68
CA THR A 178 -15.43 -4.72 1.88
C THR A 178 -16.33 -3.67 2.55
N SER A 179 -17.21 -3.07 1.76
CA SER A 179 -18.08 -1.97 2.19
C SER A 179 -19.12 -2.34 3.26
N ASP A 180 -19.25 -3.62 3.57
CA ASP A 180 -20.00 -4.12 4.73
C ASP A 180 -19.20 -4.12 6.04
N ASN A 181 -18.10 -3.36 6.08
CA ASN A 181 -17.21 -3.20 7.22
C ASN A 181 -16.68 -4.54 7.75
N THR A 182 -16.24 -5.40 6.86
CA THR A 182 -15.77 -6.76 7.17
C THR A 182 -14.47 -7.06 6.45
N ILE A 183 -13.54 -7.71 7.15
CA ILE A 183 -12.29 -8.23 6.59
C ILE A 183 -12.43 -9.73 6.39
N ARG A 184 -12.12 -10.20 5.18
CA ARG A 184 -12.19 -11.61 4.78
C ARG A 184 -10.87 -12.10 4.22
N PHE A 185 -10.46 -13.28 4.65
CA PHE A 185 -9.23 -13.95 4.21
C PHE A 185 -9.61 -15.12 3.31
N TYR A 186 -9.03 -15.16 2.12
CA TYR A 186 -9.27 -16.23 1.14
C TYR A 186 -7.98 -16.95 0.81
N SER A 187 -8.02 -18.28 0.84
CA SER A 187 -6.98 -19.15 0.29
C SER A 187 -7.21 -19.33 -1.22
N LEU A 188 -6.15 -19.43 -2.00
CA LEU A 188 -6.27 -19.72 -3.44
C LEU A 188 -6.81 -21.13 -3.72
N LYS A 189 -6.72 -22.08 -2.76
CA LYS A 189 -7.30 -23.41 -2.87
C LYS A 189 -8.83 -23.41 -2.71
N VAL A 190 -9.35 -22.49 -1.88
CA VAL A 190 -10.79 -22.38 -1.61
C VAL A 190 -11.22 -20.94 -1.87
N PRO A 191 -11.20 -20.48 -3.13
CA PRO A 191 -11.29 -19.06 -3.46
C PRO A 191 -12.68 -18.45 -3.28
N GLN A 192 -13.72 -19.27 -3.09
CA GLN A 192 -15.10 -18.79 -2.96
C GLN A 192 -15.59 -18.69 -1.52
N THR A 193 -14.87 -19.31 -0.57
CA THR A 193 -15.24 -19.32 0.86
C THR A 193 -14.10 -18.74 1.68
N PRO A 194 -14.35 -17.72 2.50
CA PRO A 194 -13.30 -17.17 3.34
C PRO A 194 -12.86 -18.18 4.41
N VAL A 195 -11.56 -18.27 4.63
CA VAL A 195 -10.97 -19.12 5.70
C VAL A 195 -11.05 -18.42 7.05
N LYS A 196 -11.15 -17.09 7.05
CA LYS A 196 -11.32 -16.26 8.24
C LYS A 196 -12.14 -15.01 7.90
N VAL A 197 -12.99 -14.60 8.84
CA VAL A 197 -13.83 -13.39 8.72
C VAL A 197 -13.72 -12.59 10.00
N ILE A 198 -13.50 -11.30 9.89
CA ILE A 198 -13.47 -10.34 11.00
C ILE A 198 -14.53 -9.28 10.71
N ALA A 199 -15.62 -9.29 11.49
CA ALA A 199 -16.60 -8.22 11.47
C ALA A 199 -16.09 -7.07 12.32
N LEU A 200 -16.16 -5.86 11.81
CA LEU A 200 -15.68 -4.63 12.46
C LEU A 200 -16.82 -3.84 13.12
N SER A 201 -18.02 -4.40 13.16
CA SER A 201 -19.21 -3.82 13.79
C SER A 201 -19.37 -4.33 15.23
N ASP A 202 -19.81 -3.45 16.13
CA ASP A 202 -19.91 -3.73 17.58
C ASP A 202 -21.21 -4.40 18.01
N THR A 203 -22.26 -4.43 17.20
CA THR A 203 -23.56 -4.98 17.58
C THR A 203 -23.86 -6.35 16.96
N GLU A 204 -24.49 -7.24 17.75
CA GLU A 204 -24.92 -8.55 17.26
C GLU A 204 -25.91 -8.42 16.08
N GLU A 205 -26.76 -7.38 16.12
CA GLU A 205 -27.75 -7.10 15.09
C GLU A 205 -27.10 -6.67 13.76
N GLU A 206 -26.08 -5.83 13.82
CA GLU A 206 -25.24 -5.45 12.67
C GLU A 206 -24.49 -6.65 12.11
N THR A 207 -23.92 -7.49 12.97
CA THR A 207 -23.23 -8.71 12.58
C THR A 207 -24.16 -9.67 11.82
N LEU A 208 -25.42 -9.81 12.22
CA LEU A 208 -26.42 -10.61 11.52
C LEU A 208 -26.77 -10.01 10.16
N THR A 209 -26.83 -8.69 10.07
CA THR A 209 -27.07 -7.97 8.79
C THR A 209 -25.93 -8.18 7.82
N ILE A 210 -24.69 -8.09 8.28
CA ILE A 210 -23.48 -8.36 7.50
C ILE A 210 -23.47 -9.79 6.95
N LYS A 211 -23.77 -10.79 7.80
CA LYS A 211 -23.84 -12.20 7.38
C LYS A 211 -24.87 -12.45 6.29
N LYS A 212 -25.94 -11.67 6.25
CA LYS A 212 -26.99 -11.75 5.23
C LYS A 212 -26.65 -10.96 3.95
N GLY A 213 -25.50 -10.31 3.87
CA GLY A 213 -25.07 -9.53 2.71
C GLY A 213 -25.90 -8.27 2.44
N ARG A 214 -26.56 -7.72 3.46
CA ARG A 214 -27.26 -6.44 3.37
C ARG A 214 -26.27 -5.28 3.38
N ALA A 215 -26.67 -4.14 2.84
CA ALA A 215 -25.88 -2.92 2.91
C ALA A 215 -25.66 -2.51 4.39
N TYR A 216 -24.41 -2.26 4.73
CA TYR A 216 -24.05 -1.71 6.03
C TYR A 216 -24.35 -0.21 6.04
N THR A 217 -25.08 0.25 7.03
CA THR A 217 -25.33 1.67 7.29
C THR A 217 -24.62 2.04 8.57
N ALA A 218 -23.45 2.65 8.44
CA ALA A 218 -22.72 3.20 9.58
C ALA A 218 -22.94 4.70 9.67
N SER A 219 -22.71 5.26 10.85
CA SER A 219 -22.56 6.70 11.02
C SER A 219 -21.33 7.20 10.24
N LEU A 220 -21.31 8.48 9.90
CA LEU A 220 -20.17 9.09 9.20
C LEU A 220 -18.89 8.89 10.03
N GLY A 221 -17.83 8.39 9.40
CA GLY A 221 -16.54 8.15 10.05
C GLY A 221 -16.38 6.78 10.74
N GLU A 222 -17.44 5.98 10.85
CA GLU A 222 -17.41 4.68 11.55
C GLU A 222 -17.05 3.49 10.65
N THR A 223 -16.69 3.72 9.38
CA THR A 223 -16.30 2.66 8.47
C THR A 223 -14.79 2.55 8.32
N ALA A 224 -14.29 1.32 8.31
CA ALA A 224 -12.90 1.05 7.97
C ALA A 224 -12.66 1.34 6.47
N VAL A 225 -11.53 1.97 6.17
CA VAL A 225 -11.16 2.40 4.81
C VAL A 225 -9.91 1.70 4.28
N ALA A 226 -8.99 1.33 5.15
CA ALA A 226 -7.75 0.69 4.79
C ALA A 226 -7.20 -0.17 5.94
N PHE A 227 -6.26 -1.05 5.62
CA PHE A 227 -5.50 -1.80 6.60
C PHE A 227 -4.08 -2.06 6.08
N ASP A 228 -3.17 -2.35 6.99
CA ASP A 228 -1.83 -2.84 6.64
C ASP A 228 -1.29 -3.79 7.72
N PHE A 229 -0.44 -4.71 7.30
CA PHE A 229 0.23 -5.64 8.19
C PHE A 229 1.55 -5.07 8.69
N GLY A 230 1.82 -5.25 9.98
CA GLY A 230 3.14 -5.06 10.55
C GLY A 230 4.01 -6.31 10.42
N PRO A 231 5.26 -6.27 10.92
CA PRO A 231 6.17 -7.41 10.93
C PRO A 231 5.68 -8.51 11.88
N LEU A 232 6.15 -9.74 11.64
CA LEU A 232 5.86 -10.90 12.49
C LEU A 232 6.42 -10.69 13.90
N VAL A 233 5.57 -10.82 14.91
CA VAL A 233 5.93 -10.62 16.31
C VAL A 233 5.43 -11.79 17.19
N PRO A 234 6.12 -12.11 18.30
CA PRO A 234 5.60 -13.02 19.29
C PRO A 234 4.47 -12.35 20.07
N VAL A 235 3.36 -13.04 20.24
CA VAL A 235 2.22 -12.58 21.03
C VAL A 235 1.74 -13.70 21.96
N PRO A 236 1.27 -13.39 23.17
CA PRO A 236 0.68 -14.36 24.07
C PRO A 236 -0.57 -15.02 23.44
N LYS A 237 -0.74 -16.32 23.62
CA LYS A 237 -1.89 -17.08 23.09
C LYS A 237 -3.26 -16.54 23.52
N ASN A 238 -3.35 -15.95 24.70
CA ASN A 238 -4.59 -15.35 25.21
C ASN A 238 -5.10 -14.19 24.35
N ILE A 239 -4.20 -13.43 23.71
CA ILE A 239 -4.57 -12.35 22.75
C ILE A 239 -5.23 -12.95 21.51
N LEU A 240 -4.78 -14.14 21.08
CA LEU A 240 -5.38 -14.86 19.96
C LEU A 240 -6.65 -15.65 20.36
N GLY A 241 -7.16 -15.46 21.58
CA GLY A 241 -8.33 -16.19 22.07
C GLY A 241 -8.06 -17.66 22.40
N GLN A 242 -6.81 -18.05 22.55
CA GLN A 242 -6.39 -19.42 22.88
C GLN A 242 -6.02 -19.55 24.36
N ARG A 243 -6.17 -20.75 24.93
CA ARG A 243 -5.74 -21.04 26.30
C ARG A 243 -4.24 -21.33 26.33
N GLY A 244 -3.52 -20.74 27.27
CA GLY A 244 -2.09 -20.97 27.51
C GLY A 244 -1.31 -19.67 27.64
N SER A 245 -0.17 -19.76 28.32
CA SER A 245 0.78 -18.65 28.52
C SER A 245 1.92 -18.64 27.50
N GLU A 246 1.92 -19.58 26.56
CA GLU A 246 2.96 -19.64 25.52
C GLU A 246 2.76 -18.52 24.48
N GLU A 247 3.86 -18.03 23.94
CA GLU A 247 3.86 -17.08 22.84
C GLU A 247 3.73 -17.77 21.48
N VAL A 248 3.08 -17.08 20.57
CA VAL A 248 2.87 -17.51 19.19
C VAL A 248 3.21 -16.38 18.25
N LEU A 249 3.81 -16.70 17.12
CA LEU A 249 4.11 -15.73 16.10
C LEU A 249 2.84 -15.34 15.34
N ALA A 250 2.56 -14.04 15.28
CA ALA A 250 1.43 -13.48 14.57
C ALA A 250 1.80 -12.15 13.90
N TYR A 251 1.07 -11.81 12.86
CA TYR A 251 1.19 -10.51 12.20
C TYR A 251 0.21 -9.52 12.81
N PRO A 252 0.64 -8.35 13.28
CA PRO A 252 -0.26 -7.28 13.64
C PRO A 252 -0.95 -6.75 12.37
N LEU A 253 -2.26 -6.59 12.45
CA LEU A 253 -3.10 -6.01 11.41
C LEU A 253 -3.66 -4.70 11.94
N TYR A 254 -3.17 -3.59 11.39
CA TYR A 254 -3.63 -2.25 11.71
C TYR A 254 -4.78 -1.88 10.76
N ILE A 255 -5.92 -1.46 11.32
CA ILE A 255 -7.14 -1.17 10.59
C ILE A 255 -7.48 0.29 10.80
N LEU A 256 -7.50 1.06 9.72
CA LEU A 256 -7.79 2.50 9.74
C LEU A 256 -9.26 2.75 9.42
N TYR A 257 -9.90 3.56 10.25
CA TYR A 257 -11.24 4.08 10.04
C TYR A 257 -11.21 5.47 9.41
N GLU A 258 -12.30 5.83 8.76
CA GLU A 258 -12.46 7.11 8.06
C GLU A 258 -12.25 8.32 8.99
N ASN A 259 -12.62 8.19 10.26
CA ASN A 259 -12.43 9.22 11.30
C ASN A 259 -10.98 9.33 11.82
N GLY A 260 -10.03 8.58 11.26
CA GLY A 260 -8.62 8.57 11.67
C GLY A 260 -8.30 7.62 12.83
N GLU A 261 -9.29 6.97 13.45
CA GLU A 261 -9.04 5.97 14.47
C GLU A 261 -8.42 4.71 13.89
N THR A 262 -7.49 4.12 14.63
CA THR A 262 -6.82 2.88 14.24
C THR A 262 -7.12 1.78 15.25
N PHE A 263 -7.45 0.60 14.75
CA PHE A 263 -7.64 -0.61 15.51
C PHE A 263 -6.56 -1.62 15.18
N LEU A 264 -6.32 -2.56 16.08
CA LEU A 264 -5.30 -3.59 15.96
C LEU A 264 -5.89 -4.97 16.25
N THR A 265 -5.52 -5.94 15.44
CA THR A 265 -5.71 -7.37 15.75
C THR A 265 -4.50 -8.15 15.30
N TYR A 266 -4.25 -9.31 15.91
CA TYR A 266 -3.13 -10.17 15.56
C TYR A 266 -3.61 -11.37 14.77
N ILE A 267 -2.96 -11.68 13.66
CA ILE A 267 -3.35 -12.72 12.71
C ILE A 267 -2.28 -13.79 12.61
N SER A 268 -2.67 -15.04 12.85
CA SER A 268 -1.88 -16.22 12.54
C SER A 268 -2.77 -17.22 11.80
N LEU A 269 -2.47 -17.51 10.54
CA LEU A 269 -3.18 -18.48 9.72
C LEU A 269 -2.58 -19.90 9.84
N LEU A 270 -1.40 -20.03 10.45
CA LEU A 270 -0.75 -21.33 10.70
C LEU A 270 -1.46 -22.13 11.80
N GLN A 271 -2.18 -21.47 12.66
CA GLN A 271 -2.92 -22.11 13.74
C GLN A 271 -4.38 -22.27 13.34
N SER A 272 -4.72 -23.49 12.97
CA SER A 272 -6.11 -23.89 12.82
C SER A 272 -6.73 -23.90 14.20
N THR A 273 -7.77 -23.20 14.37
CA THR A 273 -8.84 -23.30 15.32
C THR A 273 -9.03 -22.11 16.24
N GLY A 274 -10.22 -21.76 16.26
CA GLY A 274 -10.89 -21.13 17.34
C GLY A 274 -10.82 -19.61 17.27
N ASN A 275 -11.36 -19.02 18.11
CA ASN A 275 -11.77 -17.66 18.33
C ASN A 275 -10.92 -16.61 17.64
N LEU A 276 -11.60 -15.75 16.93
CA LEU A 276 -11.13 -14.49 16.40
C LEU A 276 -10.24 -13.80 17.43
N GLY A 277 -9.00 -13.49 17.03
CA GLY A 277 -8.21 -12.54 17.79
C GLY A 277 -9.08 -11.32 18.07
N LYS A 278 -9.05 -10.83 19.31
CA LYS A 278 -9.87 -9.69 19.71
C LYS A 278 -9.43 -8.47 18.91
N LEU A 279 -10.38 -7.69 18.44
CA LEU A 279 -10.13 -6.35 17.92
C LEU A 279 -9.79 -5.43 19.10
N LEU A 280 -8.60 -4.85 19.09
CA LEU A 280 -8.10 -3.93 20.11
C LEU A 280 -8.21 -2.49 19.59
N GLY A 281 -8.67 -1.60 20.42
CA GLY A 281 -8.75 -0.19 20.08
C GLY A 281 -10.12 0.44 20.33
N PRO A 282 -10.31 1.70 19.89
CA PRO A 282 -9.34 2.48 19.13
C PRO A 282 -8.03 2.69 19.88
N LEU A 283 -6.89 2.63 19.17
CA LEU A 283 -5.58 2.84 19.79
C LEU A 283 -5.47 4.30 20.26
N PRO A 284 -5.08 4.54 21.52
CA PRO A 284 -4.89 5.90 22.03
C PRO A 284 -3.84 6.64 21.19
N MET A 285 -4.13 7.89 20.83
CA MET A 285 -3.20 8.75 20.11
C MET A 285 -2.70 9.88 21.01
N HIS A 286 -1.40 10.08 21.02
CA HIS A 286 -0.72 11.11 21.82
C HIS A 286 0.16 12.00 20.93
N PRO A 287 0.27 13.32 21.22
CA PRO A 287 -0.58 14.06 22.16
C PRO A 287 -2.05 14.02 21.73
N ALA A 288 -2.97 14.10 22.71
CA ALA A 288 -4.38 14.19 22.39
C ALA A 288 -4.64 15.50 21.63
N ALA A 289 -5.25 15.40 20.44
CA ALA A 289 -5.66 16.57 19.68
C ALA A 289 -7.00 17.09 20.23
N GLU A 290 -7.17 18.44 20.24
CA GLU A 290 -8.46 19.05 20.55
C GLU A 290 -9.51 18.65 19.49
N ASP A 291 -9.07 18.54 18.22
CA ASP A 291 -9.82 17.94 17.12
C ASP A 291 -9.16 16.62 16.71
N ASN A 292 -9.94 15.66 16.23
CA ASN A 292 -9.42 14.37 15.80
C ASN A 292 -8.34 14.53 14.71
N TYR A 293 -7.42 13.56 14.65
CA TYR A 293 -6.36 13.49 13.63
C TYR A 293 -6.91 13.12 12.23
N GLY A 294 -7.88 13.91 11.74
CA GLY A 294 -8.48 13.80 10.43
C GLY A 294 -9.73 12.93 10.36
N TYR A 295 -10.81 13.46 9.79
CA TYR A 295 -12.06 12.75 9.50
C TYR A 295 -12.11 12.15 8.08
N ASP A 296 -11.07 12.39 7.29
CA ASP A 296 -10.90 12.03 5.90
C ASP A 296 -9.71 11.10 5.69
N ALA A 297 -9.42 10.27 6.68
CA ALA A 297 -8.35 9.29 6.60
C ALA A 297 -8.61 8.30 5.46
N CYS A 298 -7.60 8.05 4.61
CA CYS A 298 -7.77 7.25 3.40
C CYS A 298 -6.74 6.13 3.21
N ALA A 299 -5.58 6.21 3.87
CA ALA A 299 -4.53 5.19 3.73
C ALA A 299 -3.72 5.03 5.00
N VAL A 300 -3.25 3.81 5.24
CA VAL A 300 -2.34 3.45 6.32
C VAL A 300 -1.20 2.59 5.79
N LEU A 301 0.00 2.81 6.31
CA LEU A 301 1.19 2.07 5.97
C LEU A 301 2.00 1.80 7.25
N CYS A 302 2.34 0.55 7.51
CA CYS A 302 3.25 0.19 8.59
C CYS A 302 4.68 0.10 8.03
N LEU A 303 5.58 0.93 8.52
CA LEU A 303 7.01 0.83 8.25
C LEU A 303 7.64 -0.08 9.32
N PRO A 304 8.30 -1.17 8.92
CA PRO A 304 8.85 -2.16 9.85
C PRO A 304 10.18 -1.66 10.46
N CYS A 305 10.08 -0.64 11.28
CA CYS A 305 11.16 -0.12 12.11
C CYS A 305 11.06 -0.71 13.52
N VAL A 306 11.98 -0.35 14.40
CA VAL A 306 11.91 -0.70 15.83
C VAL A 306 11.97 0.61 16.63
N PRO A 307 10.85 1.04 17.21
CA PRO A 307 9.48 0.52 17.12
C PRO A 307 8.86 0.72 15.72
N ASN A 308 7.73 0.05 15.45
CA ASN A 308 6.99 0.24 14.21
C ASN A 308 6.51 1.68 14.06
N ILE A 309 6.52 2.17 12.83
CA ILE A 309 5.98 3.48 12.49
C ILE A 309 4.73 3.27 11.62
N LEU A 310 3.60 3.82 12.04
CA LEU A 310 2.41 3.90 11.21
C LEU A 310 2.36 5.26 10.52
N VAL A 311 2.21 5.23 9.22
CA VAL A 311 1.91 6.42 8.42
C VAL A 311 0.42 6.42 8.11
N ILE A 312 -0.29 7.46 8.52
CA ILE A 312 -1.71 7.66 8.22
C ILE A 312 -1.81 8.86 7.27
N ALA A 313 -2.50 8.67 6.15
CA ALA A 313 -2.74 9.72 5.17
C ALA A 313 -4.23 10.09 5.12
N THR A 314 -4.50 11.37 4.90
CA THR A 314 -5.85 11.91 4.72
C THR A 314 -6.05 12.43 3.30
N GLU A 315 -7.30 12.53 2.86
CA GLU A 315 -7.65 13.06 1.53
C GLU A 315 -7.36 14.57 1.40
N SER A 316 -7.27 15.27 2.53
CA SER A 316 -6.85 16.68 2.59
C SER A 316 -5.34 16.88 2.41
N GLY A 317 -4.55 15.80 2.41
CA GLY A 317 -3.11 15.86 2.19
C GLY A 317 -2.26 15.82 3.45
N MET A 318 -2.84 15.57 4.61
CA MET A 318 -2.09 15.41 5.85
C MET A 318 -1.50 14.01 5.95
N LEU A 319 -0.26 13.93 6.39
CA LEU A 319 0.44 12.69 6.75
C LEU A 319 0.79 12.75 8.23
N TYR A 320 0.37 11.73 8.97
CA TYR A 320 0.71 11.56 10.39
C TYR A 320 1.71 10.43 10.53
N HIS A 321 2.89 10.72 11.09
CA HIS A 321 3.90 9.73 11.41
C HIS A 321 3.75 9.32 12.88
N CYS A 322 3.22 8.13 13.11
CA CYS A 322 2.90 7.64 14.45
C CYS A 322 3.88 6.55 14.87
N VAL A 323 4.53 6.73 16.00
CA VAL A 323 5.35 5.70 16.64
C VAL A 323 4.42 4.78 17.42
N VAL A 324 4.52 3.47 17.19
CA VAL A 324 3.76 2.47 17.94
C VAL A 324 4.53 2.17 19.23
N LEU A 325 3.98 2.57 20.35
CA LEU A 325 4.56 2.33 21.68
C LEU A 325 3.75 1.24 22.40
N ASP A 326 4.46 0.29 23.00
CA ASP A 326 3.84 -0.71 23.86
C ASP A 326 3.18 -0.02 25.06
N GLY A 327 2.06 -0.57 25.53
CA GLY A 327 1.38 -0.04 26.72
C GLY A 327 2.33 -0.13 27.92
N GLU A 328 2.53 0.99 28.61
CA GLU A 328 3.30 1.00 29.86
C GLU A 328 2.51 0.25 30.92
N GLU A 329 3.15 -0.67 31.62
CA GLU A 329 2.69 -1.13 32.92
C GLU A 329 2.88 0.07 33.87
N ASP A 330 1.81 0.86 34.07
CA ASP A 330 1.83 1.91 35.10
C ASP A 330 2.00 1.24 36.48
N ASP A 331 3.26 1.11 36.91
CA ASP A 331 3.61 0.90 38.29
C ASP A 331 3.18 2.16 39.08
N GLU A 332 2.20 1.96 39.95
CA GLU A 332 1.70 2.88 40.95
C GLU A 332 0.59 3.89 40.54
N GLN A 333 -0.62 3.61 41.06
CA GLN A 333 -1.74 4.53 41.33
C GLN A 333 -2.84 4.75 40.32
N SER A 334 -3.14 3.89 39.37
CA SER A 334 -4.50 3.91 38.81
C SER A 334 -5.37 2.85 39.49
N GLU A 335 -6.56 3.26 39.99
CA GLU A 335 -7.59 2.36 40.49
C GLU A 335 -7.77 1.21 39.54
N LYS A 336 -7.48 -0.01 39.99
CA LYS A 336 -7.49 -1.26 39.22
C LYS A 336 -8.68 -1.30 38.28
N SER A 337 -8.44 -0.99 37.01
CA SER A 337 -9.36 -1.40 35.95
C SER A 337 -9.50 -2.90 36.05
N TRP A 338 -10.71 -3.40 36.22
CA TRP A 338 -11.01 -4.83 36.36
C TRP A 338 -10.73 -5.62 35.07
N ASP A 339 -10.25 -5.00 34.00
CA ASP A 339 -9.84 -5.67 32.76
C ASP A 339 -8.30 -5.70 32.66
N PRO A 340 -7.65 -6.85 32.95
CA PRO A 340 -6.20 -7.00 32.88
C PRO A 340 -5.66 -6.92 31.45
N ARG A 341 -6.45 -6.42 30.49
CA ARG A 341 -6.13 -6.32 29.07
C ARG A 341 -5.91 -4.89 28.60
N SER A 342 -6.19 -3.88 29.45
CA SER A 342 -5.89 -2.48 29.10
C SER A 342 -4.39 -2.27 28.88
N ASP A 343 -3.57 -3.03 29.59
CA ASP A 343 -2.10 -2.95 29.60
C ASP A 343 -1.46 -3.53 28.31
N LEU A 344 -2.24 -4.19 27.45
CA LEU A 344 -1.76 -4.80 26.21
C LEU A 344 -2.12 -4.01 24.96
N ILE A 345 -2.80 -2.87 25.10
CA ILE A 345 -3.17 -2.03 23.96
C ILE A 345 -2.05 -1.03 23.72
N PRO A 346 -1.33 -1.12 22.57
CA PRO A 346 -0.31 -0.14 22.26
C PRO A 346 -0.93 1.23 22.01
N SER A 347 -0.14 2.27 22.23
CA SER A 347 -0.52 3.64 21.92
C SER A 347 0.21 4.13 20.67
N LEU A 348 -0.37 5.12 20.01
CA LEU A 348 0.21 5.80 18.86
C LEU A 348 0.71 7.18 19.30
N TYR A 349 2.02 7.39 19.24
CA TYR A 349 2.60 8.71 19.46
C TYR A 349 2.79 9.41 18.12
N VAL A 350 2.04 10.47 17.85
CA VAL A 350 2.16 11.29 16.65
C VAL A 350 3.42 12.12 16.75
N PHE A 351 4.50 11.59 16.16
CA PHE A 351 5.82 12.22 16.21
C PHE A 351 5.90 13.44 15.30
N GLU A 352 5.22 13.39 14.17
CA GLU A 352 5.27 14.44 13.15
C GLU A 352 3.98 14.46 12.32
N CYS A 353 3.53 15.68 12.00
CA CYS A 353 2.47 15.93 11.02
C CYS A 353 3.07 16.66 9.83
N VAL A 354 2.72 16.21 8.63
CA VAL A 354 3.20 16.79 7.36
C VAL A 354 2.02 17.10 6.48
N GLU A 355 1.97 18.30 5.97
CA GLU A 355 1.01 18.71 4.94
C GLU A 355 1.67 18.63 3.56
N LEU A 356 1.05 17.88 2.64
CA LEU A 356 1.49 17.81 1.26
C LEU A 356 0.88 18.93 0.44
N GLU A 357 1.69 19.59 -0.36
CA GLU A 357 1.20 20.56 -1.34
C GLU A 357 0.52 19.83 -2.52
N LEU A 358 -0.77 19.57 -2.40
CA LEU A 358 -1.56 18.89 -3.43
C LEU A 358 -2.20 19.86 -4.43
N ALA A 359 -2.41 21.12 -4.04
CA ALA A 359 -2.91 22.19 -4.90
C ALA A 359 -1.79 23.16 -5.24
N LEU A 360 -1.48 23.33 -6.54
CA LEU A 360 -0.67 24.47 -6.98
C LEU A 360 -1.50 25.73 -6.77
N LYS A 361 -1.20 26.49 -5.73
CA LYS A 361 -1.74 27.84 -5.56
C LYS A 361 -1.12 28.71 -6.66
N LEU A 362 -1.87 28.92 -7.75
CA LEU A 362 -1.51 29.95 -8.71
C LEU A 362 -1.64 31.30 -8.02
N ALA A 363 -0.57 32.07 -8.05
CA ALA A 363 -0.58 33.50 -7.70
C ALA A 363 -1.32 34.28 -8.79
N SER A 364 -2.61 34.02 -8.99
CA SER A 364 -3.54 34.84 -9.74
C SER A 364 -4.32 35.65 -8.72
N GLY A 365 -4.16 36.97 -8.79
CA GLY A 365 -4.71 37.91 -7.83
C GLY A 365 -6.22 38.12 -7.86
N ASP A 366 -7.00 37.07 -8.04
CA ASP A 366 -8.44 37.10 -7.88
C ASP A 366 -8.80 36.29 -6.60
N GLU A 367 -9.16 37.05 -5.58
CA GLU A 367 -9.57 36.66 -4.24
C GLU A 367 -10.96 35.99 -4.25
N GLU A 368 -11.09 34.79 -4.83
CA GLU A 368 -12.13 33.86 -4.41
C GLU A 368 -11.44 32.61 -3.86
N GLU A 369 -11.24 32.60 -2.52
CA GLU A 369 -10.87 31.38 -1.81
C GLU A 369 -11.95 30.33 -2.05
N PRO A 370 -11.63 29.16 -2.69
CA PRO A 370 -12.56 28.04 -2.70
C PRO A 370 -12.78 27.66 -1.25
N LEU A 371 -14.05 27.52 -0.86
CA LEU A 371 -14.43 26.98 0.44
C LEU A 371 -13.59 25.72 0.71
N GLU A 372 -12.81 25.73 1.78
CA GLU A 372 -11.88 24.66 2.18
C GLU A 372 -12.55 23.27 2.34
N SER A 373 -13.88 23.19 2.27
CA SER A 373 -14.65 22.00 2.59
C SER A 373 -14.76 20.94 1.50
N ASP A 374 -14.33 21.20 0.25
CA ASP A 374 -14.61 20.28 -0.88
C ASP A 374 -13.34 19.74 -1.57
N PHE A 375 -12.15 19.95 -1.00
CA PHE A 375 -10.92 19.43 -1.58
C PHE A 375 -10.69 17.97 -1.09
N SER A 376 -10.86 17.00 -1.97
CA SER A 376 -10.55 15.59 -1.72
C SER A 376 -9.52 15.11 -2.74
N CYS A 377 -8.41 14.61 -2.25
CA CYS A 377 -7.34 14.02 -3.06
C CYS A 377 -6.85 12.71 -2.41
N PRO A 378 -7.49 11.58 -2.71
CA PRO A 378 -7.07 10.30 -2.15
C PRO A 378 -5.58 10.05 -2.37
N ILE A 379 -4.93 9.51 -1.35
CA ILE A 379 -3.50 9.19 -1.35
C ILE A 379 -3.32 7.68 -1.24
N LYS A 380 -2.38 7.14 -2.00
CA LYS A 380 -1.90 5.77 -1.85
C LYS A 380 -0.46 5.78 -1.36
N LEU A 381 -0.18 4.96 -0.35
CA LEU A 381 1.13 4.85 0.27
C LEU A 381 1.86 3.61 -0.24
N HIS A 382 3.17 3.76 -0.53
CA HIS A 382 4.02 2.70 -1.04
C HIS A 382 5.31 2.63 -0.24
N ARG A 383 5.68 1.44 0.24
CA ARG A 383 7.00 1.22 0.86
C ARG A 383 8.10 1.40 -0.17
N ASP A 384 9.22 1.97 0.26
CA ASP A 384 10.44 1.92 -0.54
C ASP A 384 11.11 0.54 -0.35
N PRO A 385 11.41 -0.18 -1.44
CA PRO A 385 11.95 -1.55 -1.32
C PRO A 385 13.40 -1.61 -0.82
N LYS A 386 14.13 -0.48 -0.81
CA LYS A 386 15.54 -0.40 -0.40
C LYS A 386 15.77 0.38 0.88
N CYS A 387 14.85 1.26 1.23
CA CYS A 387 15.01 2.16 2.36
C CYS A 387 13.80 2.05 3.30
N PRO A 388 13.91 1.30 4.41
CA PRO A 388 12.81 1.13 5.37
C PRO A 388 12.29 2.44 5.98
N SER A 389 13.14 3.47 6.02
CA SER A 389 12.80 4.80 6.53
C SER A 389 12.24 5.76 5.47
N ARG A 390 11.97 5.27 4.26
CA ARG A 390 11.40 6.04 3.16
C ARG A 390 10.13 5.37 2.65
N TYR A 391 9.17 6.19 2.27
CA TYR A 391 7.98 5.74 1.57
C TYR A 391 7.58 6.77 0.51
N HIS A 392 6.65 6.40 -0.36
CA HIS A 392 6.19 7.25 -1.45
C HIS A 392 4.67 7.37 -1.40
N CYS A 393 4.17 8.55 -1.76
CA CYS A 393 2.76 8.85 -1.89
C CYS A 393 2.41 9.07 -3.35
N THR A 394 1.44 8.33 -3.87
CA THR A 394 0.84 8.61 -5.18
C THR A 394 -0.54 9.21 -5.00
N HIS A 395 -0.84 10.25 -5.76
CA HIS A 395 -2.10 10.97 -5.71
C HIS A 395 -2.35 11.67 -7.06
N GLU A 396 -3.46 12.37 -7.19
CA GLU A 396 -3.84 13.04 -8.43
C GLU A 396 -2.80 14.10 -8.89
N ALA A 397 -2.13 14.75 -7.94
CA ALA A 397 -1.11 15.75 -8.23
C ALA A 397 0.30 15.18 -8.53
N GLY A 398 0.49 13.85 -8.46
CA GLY A 398 1.77 13.22 -8.79
C GLY A 398 2.31 12.28 -7.72
N VAL A 399 3.61 12.40 -7.43
CA VAL A 399 4.32 11.55 -6.47
C VAL A 399 5.15 12.40 -5.52
N HIS A 400 4.95 12.18 -4.22
CA HIS A 400 5.84 12.65 -3.17
C HIS A 400 6.68 11.50 -2.62
N SER A 401 7.95 11.78 -2.33
CA SER A 401 8.84 10.89 -1.57
C SER A 401 9.05 11.48 -0.18
N VAL A 402 8.89 10.65 0.84
CA VAL A 402 9.04 11.06 2.25
C VAL A 402 10.11 10.20 2.91
N GLY A 403 11.13 10.84 3.45
CA GLY A 403 12.22 10.19 4.16
C GLY A 403 12.23 10.58 5.63
N LEU A 404 12.07 9.59 6.52
CA LEU A 404 12.06 9.78 7.97
C LEU A 404 13.50 9.83 8.49
N THR A 405 14.09 11.00 8.49
CA THR A 405 15.50 11.23 8.86
C THR A 405 15.77 11.03 10.36
N TRP A 406 14.73 11.08 11.17
CA TRP A 406 14.78 11.02 12.62
C TRP A 406 14.74 9.59 13.21
N ILE A 407 14.44 8.56 12.42
CA ILE A 407 14.30 7.17 12.93
C ILE A 407 15.53 6.71 13.72
N ASN A 408 16.74 7.01 13.24
CA ASN A 408 17.96 6.59 13.94
C ASN A 408 18.15 7.29 15.29
N LYS A 409 17.72 8.56 15.40
CA LYS A 409 17.77 9.29 16.66
C LYS A 409 16.71 8.76 17.63
N LEU A 410 15.51 8.49 17.15
CA LEU A 410 14.46 7.85 17.92
C LEU A 410 14.91 6.49 18.46
N HIS A 411 15.54 5.67 17.63
CA HIS A 411 16.05 4.36 18.06
C HIS A 411 17.12 4.47 19.15
N LYS A 412 18.04 5.44 19.05
CA LYS A 412 19.03 5.71 20.08
C LYS A 412 18.40 6.22 21.37
N PHE A 413 17.40 7.08 21.24
CA PHE A 413 16.67 7.64 22.37
C PHE A 413 15.94 6.54 23.17
N LEU A 414 15.18 5.67 22.50
CA LEU A 414 14.47 4.56 23.14
C LEU A 414 15.40 3.47 23.71
N GLY A 415 16.64 3.42 23.28
CA GLY A 415 17.69 2.53 23.82
C GLY A 415 18.55 3.16 24.93
N SER A 416 18.33 4.41 25.30
CA SER A 416 19.00 5.07 26.42
C SER A 416 18.15 4.93 27.68
N ASP A 417 18.81 4.69 28.84
CA ASP A 417 18.15 4.56 30.14
C ASP A 417 17.65 5.91 30.71
N GLU A 418 17.57 6.95 29.90
CA GLU A 418 17.05 8.24 30.32
C GLU A 418 15.53 8.26 30.28
N GLU A 419 14.92 8.31 31.49
CA GLU A 419 13.46 8.30 31.74
C GLU A 419 12.74 9.60 31.37
N ASP A 420 13.29 10.44 30.48
CA ASP A 420 12.72 11.77 30.21
C ASP A 420 11.71 11.72 29.05
N LYS A 421 10.42 11.53 29.39
CA LYS A 421 9.30 11.59 28.42
C LYS A 421 9.20 12.96 27.71
N ASP A 422 9.63 14.02 28.34
CA ASP A 422 9.67 15.37 27.76
C ASP A 422 10.62 15.46 26.58
N SER A 423 11.65 14.63 26.53
CA SER A 423 12.66 14.61 25.48
C SER A 423 12.18 14.00 24.15
N LEU A 424 11.13 13.15 24.14
CA LEU A 424 10.54 12.64 22.90
C LEU A 424 9.80 13.76 22.14
N GLN A 425 9.11 14.62 22.86
CA GLN A 425 8.46 15.80 22.28
C GLN A 425 9.47 16.82 21.78
N GLU A 426 10.54 17.06 22.51
CA GLU A 426 11.65 17.92 22.08
C GLU A 426 12.32 17.35 20.83
N LEU A 427 12.58 16.05 20.79
CA LEU A 427 13.13 15.36 19.62
C LEU A 427 12.25 15.54 18.38
N GLY A 428 10.92 15.42 18.53
CA GLY A 428 9.94 15.63 17.45
C GLY A 428 9.89 17.09 16.98
N ALA A 429 10.09 18.05 17.89
CA ALA A 429 10.14 19.46 17.54
C ALA A 429 11.40 19.84 16.73
N GLU A 430 12.53 19.22 17.04
CA GLU A 430 13.82 19.51 16.39
C GLU A 430 14.01 18.80 15.05
N GLN A 431 13.43 17.60 14.90
CA GLN A 431 13.68 16.72 13.76
C GLN A 431 12.48 16.73 12.82
N LYS A 432 12.74 17.03 11.54
CA LYS A 432 11.74 17.01 10.47
C LYS A 432 12.09 15.95 9.44
N CYS A 433 11.06 15.31 8.88
CA CYS A 433 11.24 14.42 7.73
C CYS A 433 11.64 15.25 6.49
N PHE A 434 12.16 14.55 5.50
CA PHE A 434 12.44 15.10 4.19
C PHE A 434 11.27 14.76 3.26
N VAL A 435 10.67 15.78 2.66
CA VAL A 435 9.55 15.63 1.71
C VAL A 435 9.96 16.21 0.37
N GLU A 436 9.81 15.44 -0.69
CA GLU A 436 10.14 15.85 -2.05
C GLU A 436 9.00 15.52 -3.01
N HIS A 437 8.51 16.50 -3.74
CA HIS A 437 7.57 16.31 -4.83
C HIS A 437 8.33 15.87 -6.10
N ILE A 438 8.61 14.56 -6.22
CA ILE A 438 9.46 14.02 -7.29
C ILE A 438 8.81 14.09 -8.67
N LEU A 439 7.49 14.08 -8.73
CA LEU A 439 6.74 14.18 -9.97
C LEU A 439 5.46 14.97 -9.75
N CYS A 440 5.29 16.06 -10.50
CA CYS A 440 4.04 16.79 -10.56
C CYS A 440 3.30 16.47 -11.87
N THR A 441 2.07 15.96 -11.74
CA THR A 441 1.19 15.63 -12.88
C THR A 441 0.06 16.64 -13.07
N LYS A 442 -0.08 17.62 -12.16
CA LYS A 442 -0.98 18.76 -12.37
C LYS A 442 -0.40 19.73 -13.36
N PRO A 443 -1.16 20.10 -14.38
CA PRO A 443 -0.65 20.98 -15.42
C PRO A 443 -0.55 22.43 -14.93
N LEU A 444 0.35 23.17 -15.55
CA LEU A 444 0.20 24.61 -15.71
C LEU A 444 -1.17 24.93 -16.33
N PRO A 445 -1.74 26.14 -16.18
CA PRO A 445 -3.13 26.45 -16.58
C PRO A 445 -3.53 26.09 -18.01
N CYS A 446 -2.58 25.78 -18.86
CA CYS A 446 -2.79 25.48 -20.29
C CYS A 446 -2.68 23.98 -20.66
N ARG A 447 -2.44 23.06 -19.70
CA ARG A 447 -2.34 21.62 -19.97
C ARG A 447 -3.38 20.83 -19.20
N GLN A 448 -3.88 19.73 -19.80
CA GLN A 448 -4.80 18.83 -19.12
C GLN A 448 -4.10 17.98 -18.06
N PRO A 449 -4.76 17.66 -16.93
CA PRO A 449 -4.21 16.77 -15.91
C PRO A 449 -3.90 15.39 -16.51
N ALA A 450 -2.76 14.82 -16.12
CA ALA A 450 -2.36 13.48 -16.51
C ALA A 450 -2.17 12.61 -15.26
N PRO A 451 -3.26 12.16 -14.61
CA PRO A 451 -3.17 11.35 -13.39
C PRO A 451 -2.40 10.06 -13.63
N ILE A 452 -1.82 9.53 -12.55
CA ILE A 452 -1.01 8.33 -12.57
C ILE A 452 -1.89 7.11 -12.80
N ARG A 453 -1.45 6.24 -13.71
CA ARG A 453 -2.01 4.92 -13.97
C ARG A 453 -1.17 3.79 -13.39
N GLY A 454 0.13 3.99 -13.26
CA GLY A 454 1.06 3.00 -12.74
C GLY A 454 2.27 3.64 -12.07
N PHE A 455 2.71 3.01 -11.00
CA PHE A 455 3.86 3.42 -10.20
C PHE A 455 4.65 2.19 -9.76
N TRP A 456 5.97 2.24 -9.94
CA TRP A 456 6.87 1.20 -9.47
C TRP A 456 8.26 1.76 -9.16
N ILE A 457 8.93 1.15 -8.21
CA ILE A 457 10.33 1.45 -7.90
C ILE A 457 11.18 0.25 -8.25
N VAL A 458 12.08 0.43 -9.20
CA VAL A 458 13.13 -0.53 -9.52
C VAL A 458 14.19 -0.45 -8.44
N SER A 459 14.53 -1.59 -7.85
CA SER A 459 15.44 -1.67 -6.70
C SER A 459 16.58 -2.67 -6.88
N ASP A 460 16.70 -3.27 -8.05
CA ASP A 460 17.72 -4.24 -8.40
C ASP A 460 19.02 -3.60 -8.92
N ILE A 461 19.83 -4.41 -9.59
CA ILE A 461 21.11 -3.99 -10.20
C ILE A 461 20.99 -2.89 -11.27
N LEU A 462 19.77 -2.61 -11.75
CA LEU A 462 19.51 -1.53 -12.70
C LEU A 462 19.57 -0.13 -12.07
N GLY A 463 19.76 -0.07 -10.76
CA GLY A 463 19.80 1.14 -9.97
C GLY A 463 18.43 1.65 -9.54
N PRO A 464 18.36 2.30 -8.37
CA PRO A 464 17.08 2.74 -7.81
C PRO A 464 16.44 3.79 -8.73
N THR A 465 15.27 3.44 -9.25
CA THR A 465 14.56 4.29 -10.22
C THR A 465 13.06 4.21 -10.00
N MET A 466 12.43 5.36 -9.90
CA MET A 466 10.98 5.48 -9.97
C MET A 466 10.54 5.40 -11.43
N ILE A 467 9.56 4.55 -11.70
CA ILE A 467 8.84 4.49 -12.98
C ILE A 467 7.40 4.89 -12.72
N CYS A 468 6.91 5.84 -13.48
CA CYS A 468 5.53 6.30 -13.44
C CYS A 468 4.93 6.28 -14.84
N ILE A 469 3.72 5.75 -14.98
CA ILE A 469 2.95 5.76 -16.22
C ILE A 469 1.67 6.55 -15.98
N THR A 470 1.41 7.53 -16.82
CA THR A 470 0.20 8.36 -16.76
C THR A 470 -0.98 7.67 -17.44
N ASN A 471 -2.18 8.22 -17.25
CA ASN A 471 -3.40 7.73 -17.93
C ASN A 471 -3.35 7.84 -19.46
N THR A 472 -2.44 8.68 -20.00
CA THR A 472 -2.15 8.79 -21.44
C THR A 472 -1.02 7.88 -21.89
N TYR A 473 -0.54 6.97 -21.02
CA TYR A 473 0.60 6.07 -21.24
C TYR A 473 1.92 6.78 -21.52
N GLU A 474 2.07 8.00 -21.04
CA GLU A 474 3.39 8.64 -20.95
C GLU A 474 4.18 7.97 -19.82
N CYS A 475 5.39 7.54 -20.11
CA CYS A 475 6.27 6.90 -19.15
C CYS A 475 7.34 7.88 -18.67
N ILE A 476 7.42 8.06 -17.38
CA ILE A 476 8.35 8.95 -16.72
C ILE A 476 9.25 8.14 -15.81
N THR A 477 10.56 8.29 -15.97
CA THR A 477 11.56 7.65 -15.11
C THR A 477 12.33 8.71 -14.33
N ARG A 478 12.56 8.45 -13.04
CA ARG A 478 13.37 9.32 -12.17
C ARG A 478 14.35 8.47 -11.38
N PRO A 479 15.65 8.71 -11.47
CA PRO A 479 16.61 8.09 -10.57
C PRO A 479 16.32 8.55 -9.13
N LEU A 480 16.35 7.62 -8.17
CA LEU A 480 16.21 7.92 -6.76
C LEU A 480 17.60 7.99 -6.14
N LEU A 481 17.90 9.10 -5.48
CA LEU A 481 19.14 9.24 -4.71
C LEU A 481 18.87 8.69 -3.30
N TYR A 482 19.59 7.63 -2.93
CA TYR A 482 19.65 7.19 -1.55
C TYR A 482 20.82 7.90 -0.87
N VAL A 483 20.54 8.73 0.12
CA VAL A 483 21.58 9.10 1.08
C VAL A 483 21.92 7.79 1.80
N VAL A 484 23.12 7.28 1.57
CA VAL A 484 23.63 6.07 2.25
C VAL A 484 23.83 6.44 3.72
N LEU A 485 22.76 6.41 4.49
CA LEU A 485 22.86 6.31 5.94
C LEU A 485 23.41 4.90 6.18
N LYS A 486 24.55 4.80 6.85
CA LYS A 486 25.25 3.55 7.20
C LYS A 486 24.34 2.62 8.03
N TRP A 487 23.43 1.93 7.38
CA TRP A 487 22.51 0.97 8.02
C TRP A 487 23.10 -0.44 8.16
N PHE A 488 24.18 -0.74 7.43
CA PHE A 488 24.71 -2.10 7.34
C PHE A 488 25.54 -2.58 8.54
N GLU A 489 25.89 -1.71 9.49
CA GLU A 489 26.68 -2.13 10.66
C GLU A 489 25.84 -2.68 11.83
N ILE A 490 24.51 -2.44 11.85
CA ILE A 490 23.67 -2.83 13.00
C ILE A 490 23.03 -4.21 12.81
N LEU A 491 22.79 -4.65 11.58
CA LEU A 491 22.21 -5.99 11.32
C LEU A 491 23.27 -7.11 11.25
N GLY A 492 24.55 -6.77 11.16
CA GLY A 492 25.67 -7.74 11.11
C GLY A 492 26.12 -8.29 12.46
N SER A 493 25.70 -7.72 13.57
CA SER A 493 26.17 -8.11 14.90
C SER A 493 25.22 -9.01 15.71
N SER A 494 24.05 -9.33 15.17
CA SER A 494 23.06 -10.18 15.85
C SER A 494 23.14 -11.69 15.51
N SER A 495 24.15 -12.13 14.73
CA SER A 495 24.35 -13.55 14.42
C SER A 495 25.39 -14.26 15.26
N ALA A 496 25.79 -13.69 16.39
CA ALA A 496 26.75 -14.30 17.33
C ALA A 496 26.22 -14.23 18.75
N LEU A 497 25.19 -15.04 19.04
CA LEU A 497 25.01 -15.61 20.37
C LEU A 497 24.17 -16.90 20.20
N LYS A 498 24.85 -18.00 20.51
CA LYS A 498 24.38 -19.38 20.57
C LYS A 498 23.25 -19.55 21.58
#